data_dcf4c036607b2ddb4bf3e818b5330016
#
_entry.id   dcf4c036607b2ddb4bf3e818b5330016
#
_cell.length_a   1.000
_cell.length_b   1.000
_cell.length_c   1.000
_cell.angle_alpha   90.00
_cell.angle_beta   90.00
_cell.angle_gamma   90.00
#
_symmetry.space_group_name_H-M   'P 1'
#
loop_
_entity.id
_entity.type
_entity.pdbx_description
1 polymer ?
#
loop_
_entity_poly.entity_id
_entity_poly.type
_entity_poly.pdbx_seq_one_letter_code
_entity_poly.pdbx_strand_id
1 'polypeptide(L)'
;MPDMLFIAIDANCKRWSRARRDIERTIETQFTRQAIIACPDPHIERWYLGDPDSFAEIVGVRPKIGKRKCERGRYKAILAKAIVDAGHPNTLGGIEFAQELVASMDLYRAGKNEASLKHFLDDTIAHLKTL
;
A
#
# COMPACT_ATOMS: atom_id res chain seq x y z
N MET A 1 -19.44 -15.91 11.50
CA MET A 1 -18.87 -15.79 10.13
C MET A 1 -18.70 -14.31 9.81
N PRO A 2 -17.49 -13.81 9.51
CA PRO A 2 -17.28 -12.42 9.15
C PRO A 2 -17.90 -12.10 7.78
N ASP A 3 -18.38 -10.89 7.61
CA ASP A 3 -18.88 -10.42 6.30
C ASP A 3 -17.74 -10.19 5.32
N MET A 4 -16.59 -9.77 5.82
CA MET A 4 -15.39 -9.50 5.03
C MET A 4 -14.15 -9.98 5.79
N LEU A 5 -13.19 -10.51 5.06
CA LEU A 5 -11.90 -10.95 5.57
C LEU A 5 -10.80 -10.26 4.78
N PHE A 6 -9.99 -9.45 5.43
CA PHE A 6 -8.86 -8.77 4.78
C PHE A 6 -7.56 -9.53 5.08
N ILE A 7 -6.80 -9.79 4.03
CA ILE A 7 -5.48 -10.42 4.12
C ILE A 7 -4.49 -9.48 3.43
N ALA A 8 -3.47 -9.03 4.16
CA ALA A 8 -2.47 -8.12 3.63
C ALA A 8 -1.07 -8.74 3.75
N ILE A 9 -0.43 -8.97 2.62
CA ILE A 9 0.92 -9.54 2.54
C ILE A 9 1.66 -8.85 1.40
N ASP A 10 2.87 -8.36 1.66
CA ASP A 10 3.72 -7.77 0.64
C ASP A 10 4.00 -8.77 -0.49
N ALA A 11 4.01 -8.27 -1.73
CA ALA A 11 4.27 -9.12 -2.90
C ALA A 11 5.72 -9.62 -2.96
N ASN A 12 6.68 -8.89 -2.37
CA ASN A 12 8.09 -9.30 -2.23
C ASN A 12 8.72 -9.77 -3.54
N CYS A 13 8.79 -8.90 -4.54
CA CYS A 13 9.38 -9.19 -5.86
C CYS A 13 8.58 -10.15 -6.75
N LYS A 14 7.51 -10.73 -6.28
CA LYS A 14 6.49 -11.31 -7.14
C LYS A 14 5.60 -10.19 -7.66
N ARG A 15 5.06 -10.33 -8.83
CA ARG A 15 4.00 -9.41 -9.27
C ARG A 15 2.81 -9.57 -8.32
N TRP A 16 2.13 -8.47 -7.99
CA TRP A 16 1.00 -8.49 -7.07
C TRP A 16 -0.09 -9.48 -7.48
N SER A 17 -0.33 -9.64 -8.78
CA SER A 17 -1.34 -10.58 -9.29
C SER A 17 -0.97 -12.03 -9.03
N ARG A 18 0.31 -12.37 -9.12
CA ARG A 18 0.81 -13.71 -8.80
C ARG A 18 0.78 -13.96 -7.30
N ALA A 19 1.26 -13.00 -6.52
CA ALA A 19 1.23 -13.09 -5.06
C ALA A 19 -0.21 -13.29 -4.56
N ARG A 20 -1.16 -12.54 -5.11
CA ARG A 20 -2.58 -12.66 -4.80
C ARG A 20 -3.11 -14.06 -5.09
N ARG A 21 -2.80 -14.62 -6.26
CA ARG A 21 -3.21 -15.98 -6.61
C ARG A 21 -2.63 -17.05 -5.68
N ASP A 22 -1.37 -16.89 -5.30
CA ASP A 22 -0.72 -17.83 -4.37
C ASP A 22 -1.43 -17.80 -3.00
N ILE A 23 -1.83 -16.63 -2.53
CA ILE A 23 -2.58 -16.48 -1.27
C ILE A 23 -3.97 -17.09 -1.40
N GLU A 24 -4.68 -16.83 -2.50
CA GLU A 24 -6.02 -17.37 -2.74
C GLU A 24 -6.05 -18.90 -2.61
N ARG A 25 -5.01 -19.55 -3.08
CA ARG A 25 -4.91 -21.04 -3.01
C ARG A 25 -4.78 -21.56 -1.59
N THR A 26 -4.38 -20.73 -0.64
CA THR A 26 -4.22 -21.13 0.78
C THR A 26 -5.46 -20.82 1.61
N ILE A 27 -6.41 -20.06 1.07
CA ILE A 27 -7.62 -19.70 1.79
C ILE A 27 -8.60 -20.88 1.77
N GLU A 28 -9.15 -21.20 2.93
CA GLU A 28 -10.19 -22.21 3.03
C GLU A 28 -11.38 -21.82 2.17
N THR A 29 -11.96 -22.79 1.46
CA THR A 29 -13.05 -22.57 0.50
C THR A 29 -14.22 -21.78 1.09
N GLN A 30 -14.53 -22.01 2.36
CA GLN A 30 -15.64 -21.31 3.03
C GLN A 30 -15.45 -19.80 3.17
N PHE A 31 -14.21 -19.31 3.09
CA PHE A 31 -13.89 -17.89 3.22
C PHE A 31 -13.59 -17.19 1.89
N THR A 32 -13.54 -17.94 0.78
CA THR A 32 -13.09 -17.40 -0.52
C THR A 32 -13.92 -16.21 -1.00
N ARG A 33 -15.23 -16.24 -0.78
CA ARG A 33 -16.13 -15.17 -1.24
C ARG A 33 -16.01 -13.88 -0.41
N GLN A 34 -15.55 -13.99 0.83
CA GLN A 34 -15.43 -12.85 1.74
C GLN A 34 -14.02 -12.29 1.81
N ALA A 35 -13.06 -12.96 1.19
CA ALA A 35 -11.66 -12.58 1.27
C ALA A 35 -11.33 -11.45 0.31
N ILE A 36 -10.71 -10.41 0.84
CA ILE A 36 -10.10 -9.32 0.08
C ILE A 36 -8.61 -9.36 0.36
N ILE A 37 -7.81 -9.48 -0.71
CA ILE A 37 -6.38 -9.67 -0.59
C ILE A 37 -5.66 -8.41 -1.03
N ALA A 38 -4.86 -7.85 -0.13
CA ALA A 38 -3.97 -6.72 -0.40
C ALA A 38 -2.55 -7.24 -0.57
N CYS A 39 -1.97 -7.06 -1.76
CA CYS A 39 -0.59 -7.45 -2.07
C CYS A 39 0.19 -6.22 -2.52
N PRO A 40 0.63 -5.36 -1.59
CA PRO A 40 1.47 -4.21 -1.95
C PRO A 40 2.70 -4.66 -2.75
N ASP A 41 2.96 -4.02 -3.88
CA ASP A 41 4.00 -4.41 -4.82
C ASP A 41 5.05 -3.29 -4.96
N PRO A 42 6.29 -3.49 -4.54
CA PRO A 42 6.79 -4.71 -3.88
C PRO A 42 6.51 -4.79 -2.38
N HIS A 43 6.33 -3.65 -1.70
CA HIS A 43 6.14 -3.55 -0.25
C HIS A 43 5.12 -2.48 0.08
N ILE A 44 4.49 -2.57 1.25
CA ILE A 44 3.44 -1.63 1.70
C ILE A 44 3.93 -0.17 1.72
N GLU A 45 5.18 0.07 2.03
CA GLU A 45 5.74 1.42 2.06
C GLU A 45 5.57 2.14 0.73
N ARG A 46 5.56 1.41 -0.38
CA ARG A 46 5.32 1.99 -1.70
C ARG A 46 3.93 2.63 -1.81
N TRP A 47 2.94 2.07 -1.15
CA TRP A 47 1.58 2.62 -1.17
C TRP A 47 1.51 4.00 -0.51
N TYR A 48 2.28 4.23 0.56
CA TYR A 48 2.36 5.55 1.20
C TYR A 48 2.98 6.61 0.30
N LEU A 49 3.71 6.20 -0.72
CA LEU A 49 4.32 7.08 -1.71
C LEU A 49 3.47 7.22 -2.99
N GLY A 50 2.31 6.59 -3.03
CA GLY A 50 1.46 6.53 -4.22
C GLY A 50 0.87 7.87 -4.67
N ASP A 51 0.73 8.82 -3.74
CA ASP A 51 0.29 10.19 -4.03
C ASP A 51 1.35 11.19 -3.54
N PRO A 52 2.39 11.45 -4.34
CA PRO A 52 3.48 12.35 -3.92
C PRO A 52 3.04 13.78 -3.62
N ASP A 53 1.97 14.25 -4.24
CA ASP A 53 1.46 15.60 -3.99
C ASP A 53 0.89 15.72 -2.57
N SER A 54 0.03 14.80 -2.16
CA SER A 54 -0.48 14.76 -0.79
C SER A 54 0.64 14.52 0.22
N PHE A 55 1.62 13.68 -0.13
CA PHE A 55 2.78 13.44 0.70
C PHE A 55 3.52 14.76 1.00
N ALA A 56 3.78 15.58 -0.04
CA ALA A 56 4.44 16.85 0.11
C ALA A 56 3.66 17.81 1.02
N GLU A 57 2.33 17.83 0.92
CA GLU A 57 1.48 18.67 1.76
C GLU A 57 1.52 18.25 3.24
N ILE A 58 1.50 16.95 3.52
CA ILE A 58 1.45 16.42 4.88
C ILE A 58 2.82 16.45 5.55
N VAL A 59 3.84 15.97 4.86
CA VAL A 59 5.18 15.80 5.42
C VAL A 59 6.04 17.06 5.27
N GLY A 60 5.83 17.81 4.19
CA GLY A 60 6.55 19.05 3.91
C GLY A 60 7.64 18.94 2.85
N VAL A 61 7.86 17.74 2.31
CA VAL A 61 8.85 17.46 1.28
C VAL A 61 8.28 16.45 0.29
N ARG A 62 8.50 16.69 -1.00
CA ARG A 62 8.13 15.71 -2.03
C ARG A 62 9.14 14.56 -2.02
N PRO A 63 8.69 13.31 -1.90
CA PRO A 63 9.61 12.17 -1.83
C PRO A 63 10.30 11.95 -3.18
N LYS A 64 11.58 11.56 -3.15
CA LYS A 64 12.36 11.17 -4.33
C LYS A 64 12.23 9.67 -4.51
N ILE A 65 11.27 9.24 -5.32
CA ILE A 65 10.92 7.82 -5.44
C ILE A 65 11.84 7.10 -6.43
N GLY A 66 12.18 7.73 -7.55
CA GLY A 66 12.99 7.10 -8.58
C GLY A 66 12.24 5.98 -9.32
N LYS A 67 13.00 5.12 -9.98
CA LYS A 67 12.45 3.98 -10.72
C LYS A 67 11.95 2.91 -9.76
N ARG A 68 10.87 2.21 -10.16
CA ARG A 68 10.39 1.05 -9.42
C ARG A 68 11.48 -0.03 -9.41
N LYS A 69 11.81 -0.51 -8.22
CA LYS A 69 12.81 -1.55 -8.05
C LYS A 69 12.43 -2.43 -6.86
N CYS A 70 12.51 -3.73 -7.03
CA CYS A 70 12.32 -4.66 -5.94
C CYS A 70 13.64 -4.85 -5.20
N GLU A 71 13.82 -4.10 -4.14
CA GLU A 71 14.99 -4.15 -3.29
C GLU A 71 14.56 -4.03 -1.84
N ARG A 72 15.04 -4.94 -1.00
CA ARG A 72 14.66 -4.99 0.40
C ARG A 72 14.96 -3.66 1.11
N GLY A 73 13.96 -3.11 1.77
CA GLY A 73 14.10 -1.88 2.53
C GLY A 73 14.16 -0.58 1.72
N ARG A 74 14.12 -0.66 0.39
CA ARG A 74 14.23 0.52 -0.50
C ARG A 74 13.18 1.58 -0.20
N TYR A 75 11.91 1.22 -0.20
CA TYR A 75 10.82 2.20 -0.02
C TYR A 75 10.70 2.66 1.43
N LYS A 76 11.04 1.80 2.37
CA LYS A 76 11.17 2.18 3.77
C LYS A 76 12.26 3.25 3.95
N ALA A 77 13.39 3.08 3.29
CA ALA A 77 14.48 4.07 3.32
C ALA A 77 14.05 5.39 2.67
N ILE A 78 13.30 5.35 1.58
CA ILE A 78 12.77 6.55 0.90
C ILE A 78 11.83 7.31 1.83
N LEU A 79 10.93 6.62 2.53
CA LEU A 79 10.03 7.22 3.52
C LEU A 79 10.82 7.88 4.65
N ALA A 80 11.76 7.15 5.23
CA ALA A 80 12.58 7.64 6.34
C ALA A 80 13.38 8.88 5.93
N LYS A 81 13.98 8.86 4.74
CA LYS A 81 14.73 10.00 4.21
C LYS A 81 13.84 11.25 4.04
N ALA A 82 12.64 11.08 3.50
CA ALA A 82 11.71 12.20 3.32
C ALA A 82 11.30 12.81 4.66
N ILE A 83 11.07 12.01 5.68
CA ILE A 83 10.77 12.46 7.04
C ILE A 83 11.92 13.31 7.58
N VAL A 84 13.15 12.83 7.47
CA VAL A 84 14.36 13.54 7.93
C VAL A 84 14.58 14.82 7.13
N ASP A 85 14.46 14.75 5.81
CA ASP A 85 14.63 15.92 4.93
C ASP A 85 13.61 17.02 5.23
N ALA A 86 12.43 16.65 5.72
CA ALA A 86 11.40 17.59 6.14
C ALA A 86 11.63 18.15 7.56
N GLY A 87 12.70 17.75 8.24
CA GLY A 87 13.02 18.22 9.58
C GLY A 87 12.32 17.50 10.73
N HIS A 88 11.68 16.36 10.46
CA HIS A 88 11.01 15.57 11.51
C HIS A 88 11.92 14.50 12.07
N PRO A 89 11.79 14.16 13.37
CA PRO A 89 12.52 13.03 13.93
C PRO A 89 12.02 11.71 13.30
N ASN A 90 12.97 10.83 12.93
CA ASN A 90 12.66 9.52 12.38
C ASN A 90 12.76 8.46 13.48
N THR A 91 11.70 8.27 14.24
CA THR A 91 11.63 7.31 15.36
C THR A 91 10.84 6.05 15.03
N LEU A 92 10.01 6.09 13.98
CA LEU A 92 9.11 5.01 13.59
C LEU A 92 9.44 4.40 12.22
N GLY A 93 10.65 4.63 11.71
CA GLY A 93 11.12 4.01 10.48
C GLY A 93 10.44 4.53 9.19
N GLY A 94 9.91 5.76 9.21
CA GLY A 94 9.27 6.39 8.06
C GLY A 94 7.76 6.36 8.05
N ILE A 95 7.12 5.74 9.04
CA ILE A 95 5.66 5.66 9.14
C ILE A 95 5.05 6.68 10.10
N GLU A 96 5.80 7.70 10.47
CA GLU A 96 5.38 8.73 11.43
C GLU A 96 4.08 9.44 11.01
N PHE A 97 3.87 9.59 9.71
CA PHE A 97 2.69 10.26 9.16
C PHE A 97 1.72 9.30 8.45
N ALA A 98 1.81 7.99 8.73
CA ALA A 98 1.00 6.99 8.02
C ALA A 98 -0.50 7.28 8.07
N GLN A 99 -1.02 7.62 9.24
CA GLN A 99 -2.45 7.91 9.42
C GLN A 99 -2.87 9.15 8.64
N GLU A 100 -2.10 10.23 8.74
CA GLU A 100 -2.38 11.49 8.05
C GLU A 100 -2.26 11.33 6.54
N LEU A 101 -1.29 10.57 6.06
CA LEU A 101 -1.12 10.27 4.65
C LEU A 101 -2.32 9.53 4.08
N VAL A 102 -2.78 8.49 4.77
CA VAL A 102 -3.95 7.72 4.34
C VAL A 102 -5.20 8.59 4.31
N ALA A 103 -5.39 9.44 5.33
CA ALA A 103 -6.56 10.31 5.42
C ALA A 103 -6.58 11.38 4.31
N SER A 104 -5.42 11.84 3.85
CA SER A 104 -5.30 12.94 2.87
C SER A 104 -5.04 12.48 1.45
N MET A 105 -4.65 11.21 1.27
CA MET A 105 -4.29 10.66 -0.03
C MET A 105 -5.48 10.69 -1.00
N ASP A 106 -5.22 11.18 -2.22
CA ASP A 106 -6.16 11.00 -3.32
C ASP A 106 -6.03 9.55 -3.81
N LEU A 107 -6.99 8.72 -3.46
CA LEU A 107 -6.93 7.28 -3.76
C LEU A 107 -6.99 6.99 -5.27
N TYR A 108 -7.62 7.86 -6.04
CA TYR A 108 -7.63 7.72 -7.50
C TYR A 108 -6.23 7.92 -8.10
N ARG A 109 -5.54 8.99 -7.68
CA ARG A 109 -4.15 9.25 -8.12
C ARG A 109 -3.21 8.16 -7.64
N ALA A 110 -3.31 7.79 -6.37
CA ALA A 110 -2.49 6.73 -5.80
C ALA A 110 -2.69 5.41 -6.53
N GLY A 111 -3.92 5.05 -6.86
CA GLY A 111 -4.25 3.85 -7.63
C GLY A 111 -3.68 3.87 -9.04
N LYS A 112 -3.65 5.03 -9.70
CA LYS A 112 -3.00 5.17 -11.01
C LYS A 112 -1.50 4.90 -10.94
N ASN A 113 -0.86 5.32 -9.87
CA ASN A 113 0.57 5.12 -9.67
C ASN A 113 0.92 3.73 -9.15
N GLU A 114 -0.02 3.08 -8.45
CA GLU A 114 0.18 1.79 -7.80
C GLU A 114 -0.95 0.83 -8.18
N ALA A 115 -0.70 -0.02 -9.18
CA ALA A 115 -1.69 -0.97 -9.68
C ALA A 115 -2.19 -1.94 -8.60
N SER A 116 -1.32 -2.38 -7.71
CA SER A 116 -1.69 -3.27 -6.60
C SER A 116 -2.67 -2.59 -5.63
N LEU A 117 -2.48 -1.31 -5.37
CA LEU A 117 -3.40 -0.52 -4.54
C LEU A 117 -4.75 -0.35 -5.25
N LYS A 118 -4.73 -0.01 -6.52
CA LYS A 118 -5.95 0.13 -7.32
C LYS A 118 -6.79 -1.14 -7.28
N HIS A 119 -6.15 -2.29 -7.48
CA HIS A 119 -6.84 -3.58 -7.44
C HIS A 119 -7.49 -3.84 -6.07
N PHE A 120 -6.75 -3.59 -5.00
CA PHE A 120 -7.28 -3.74 -3.64
C PHE A 120 -8.49 -2.84 -3.39
N LEU A 121 -8.41 -1.57 -3.81
CA LEU A 121 -9.51 -0.61 -3.64
C LEU A 121 -10.74 -1.01 -4.46
N ASP A 122 -10.56 -1.39 -5.71
CA ASP A 122 -11.65 -1.83 -6.58
C ASP A 122 -12.35 -3.08 -6.03
N ASP A 123 -11.56 -4.03 -5.54
CA ASP A 123 -12.07 -5.26 -4.95
C ASP A 123 -12.86 -4.99 -3.67
N THR A 124 -12.34 -4.09 -2.83
CA THR A 124 -13.02 -3.67 -1.59
C THR A 124 -14.38 -3.03 -1.90
N ILE A 125 -14.42 -2.10 -2.86
CA ILE A 125 -15.65 -1.43 -3.27
C ILE A 125 -16.66 -2.44 -3.80
N ALA A 126 -16.22 -3.38 -4.63
CA ALA A 126 -17.09 -4.42 -5.19
C ALA A 126 -17.71 -5.27 -4.07
N HIS A 127 -16.94 -5.66 -3.07
CA HIS A 127 -17.44 -6.42 -1.93
C HIS A 127 -18.44 -5.62 -1.08
N LEU A 128 -18.15 -4.35 -0.83
CA LEU A 128 -19.06 -3.48 -0.07
C LEU A 128 -20.43 -3.36 -0.71
N LYS A 129 -20.50 -3.36 -2.06
CA LYS A 129 -21.76 -3.29 -2.78
C LYS A 129 -22.60 -4.56 -2.68
N THR A 130 -22.04 -5.67 -2.24
CA THR A 130 -22.75 -6.95 -2.08
C THR A 130 -23.24 -7.20 -0.66
N LEU A 131 -22.90 -6.35 0.28
CA LEU A 131 -23.33 -6.48 1.68
C LEU A 131 -24.79 -6.07 1.91
#